data_ffe6d3e3a2b3db520c7c4788b1c4b86a
#
_entry.id   ffe6d3e3a2b3db520c7c4788b1c4b86a
#
_cell.length_a   1.000
_cell.length_b   1.000
_cell.length_c   1.000
_cell.angle_alpha   90.00
_cell.angle_beta   90.00
_cell.angle_gamma   90.00
#
_symmetry.space_group_name_H-M   'P 1'
#
loop_
_entity.id
_entity.type
_entity.pdbx_description
1 polymer ?
#
loop_
_entity_poly.entity_id
_entity_poly.type
_entity_poly.pdbx_seq_one_letter_code
_entity_poly.pdbx_strand_id
1 'polypeptide(L)'
;MYAGVEMNPQSKTVRFTMFALLYFTQGTILGYFASLNAIYMLDNGLDMADVGIFSTIALIPFVIKILFGMLSDRYNLLGLGHRKPYFFIGLLVQFACLIVVANINPGQSYWLYVGIAFLLQMGMAFYDTCTDGLALDITPENEKGTLQGFMVGGRSVGVIVAASVAGIIAQNLSWPAVFYFLAALTLVPIPFLFFIRELQRSPEMRFNWQAFNAFKNLKIIAVAAVGLIIFLVIVGANQLVNPSFDAKMGIDLSTAGLITTVWGIGCVAGALVGGRVMDKLGNKQALWLSLVLVVPAMALLAVTSTRPMMWAVAVFFGIAYGVSQAIYFALAMKYTQPAIAASMFSILMAVTNIGQGIGLGVGGGLAKAAGFPVTFLIFGALMLLILPFFPIIFSKREKAA
;
A
#
# COMPACT_ATOMS: atom_id res chain seq x y z
N MET A 1 8.61 35.51 -11.10
CA MET A 1 7.99 35.19 -12.39
C MET A 1 8.17 33.70 -12.60
N TYR A 2 7.21 32.88 -12.16
CA TYR A 2 7.25 31.42 -12.36
C TYR A 2 6.93 31.19 -13.84
N ALA A 3 7.93 30.80 -14.62
CA ALA A 3 7.73 30.29 -15.97
C ALA A 3 6.82 29.06 -15.86
N GLY A 4 5.66 29.13 -16.53
CA GLY A 4 4.68 28.04 -16.51
C GLY A 4 5.35 26.75 -16.93
N VAL A 5 5.33 25.77 -16.03
CA VAL A 5 5.67 24.39 -16.35
C VAL A 5 4.60 23.94 -17.34
N GLU A 6 4.93 23.90 -18.64
CA GLU A 6 4.08 23.26 -19.63
C GLU A 6 3.91 21.80 -19.23
N MET A 7 2.79 21.51 -18.59
CA MET A 7 2.42 20.15 -18.27
C MET A 7 2.17 19.39 -19.56
N ASN A 8 3.04 18.44 -19.85
CA ASN A 8 2.95 17.58 -21.02
C ASN A 8 1.57 16.87 -21.02
N PRO A 9 0.72 17.06 -22.03
CA PRO A 9 -0.63 16.51 -22.06
C PRO A 9 -0.61 15.01 -22.37
N GLN A 10 -0.12 14.22 -21.43
CA GLN A 10 -0.40 12.79 -21.49
C GLN A 10 -1.89 12.56 -21.23
N SER A 11 -2.52 11.76 -22.06
CA SER A 11 -3.91 11.38 -21.87
C SER A 11 -4.12 10.95 -20.41
N LYS A 12 -5.09 11.56 -19.73
CA LYS A 12 -5.48 11.21 -18.35
C LYS A 12 -5.66 9.71 -18.19
N THR A 13 -6.27 9.08 -19.18
CA THR A 13 -6.52 7.63 -19.21
C THR A 13 -5.22 6.84 -19.16
N VAL A 14 -4.23 7.17 -20.02
CA VAL A 14 -2.93 6.46 -20.04
C VAL A 14 -2.22 6.61 -18.70
N ARG A 15 -2.20 7.81 -18.14
CA ARG A 15 -1.59 8.08 -16.84
C ARG A 15 -2.24 7.27 -15.72
N PHE A 16 -3.56 7.31 -15.61
CA PHE A 16 -4.29 6.58 -14.55
C PHE A 16 -4.18 5.07 -14.69
N THR A 17 -4.29 4.54 -15.91
CA THR A 17 -4.13 3.12 -16.20
C THR A 17 -2.74 2.64 -15.82
N MET A 18 -1.70 3.38 -16.19
CA MET A 18 -0.32 3.01 -15.86
C MET A 18 -0.10 2.92 -14.34
N PHE A 19 -0.52 3.95 -13.59
CA PHE A 19 -0.34 3.93 -12.14
C PHE A 19 -1.18 2.84 -11.47
N ALA A 20 -2.39 2.58 -11.97
CA ALA A 20 -3.20 1.46 -11.51
C ALA A 20 -2.52 0.11 -11.78
N LEU A 21 -1.88 -0.07 -12.96
CA LEU A 21 -1.18 -1.31 -13.31
C LEU A 21 0.12 -1.49 -12.51
N LEU A 22 0.86 -0.42 -12.21
CA LEU A 22 2.03 -0.49 -11.32
C LEU A 22 1.63 -0.95 -9.91
N TYR A 23 0.55 -0.39 -9.38
CA TYR A 23 0.01 -0.81 -8.09
C TYR A 23 -0.66 -2.18 -8.13
N PHE A 24 -1.28 -2.56 -9.24
CA PHE A 24 -1.76 -3.93 -9.46
C PHE A 24 -0.63 -4.95 -9.33
N THR A 25 0.50 -4.70 -10.00
CA THR A 25 1.68 -5.57 -9.89
C THR A 25 2.20 -5.65 -8.45
N GLN A 26 2.24 -4.55 -7.72
CA GLN A 26 2.53 -4.54 -6.29
C GLN A 26 1.54 -5.41 -5.52
N GLY A 27 0.25 -5.26 -5.83
CA GLY A 27 -0.83 -6.01 -5.20
C GLY A 27 -0.72 -7.52 -5.41
N THR A 28 -0.29 -7.98 -6.59
CA THR A 28 -0.12 -9.43 -6.84
C THR A 28 0.95 -10.05 -5.95
N ILE A 29 2.05 -9.36 -5.74
CA ILE A 29 3.12 -9.83 -4.84
C ILE A 29 2.67 -9.79 -3.38
N LEU A 30 2.06 -8.68 -2.94
CA LEU A 30 1.52 -8.59 -1.58
C LEU A 30 0.47 -9.65 -1.31
N GLY A 31 -0.42 -9.93 -2.28
CA GLY A 31 -1.43 -10.98 -2.19
C GLY A 31 -0.82 -12.36 -2.03
N TYR A 32 0.21 -12.69 -2.80
CA TYR A 32 0.94 -13.95 -2.66
C TYR A 32 1.58 -14.09 -1.26
N PHE A 33 2.31 -13.07 -0.82
CA PHE A 33 2.96 -13.10 0.49
C PHE A 33 1.96 -13.21 1.64
N ALA A 34 0.81 -12.54 1.53
CA ALA A 34 -0.19 -12.55 2.59
C ALA A 34 -1.02 -13.85 2.65
N SER A 35 -1.20 -14.54 1.53
CA SER A 35 -2.13 -15.69 1.45
C SER A 35 -1.47 -17.04 1.22
N LEU A 36 -0.46 -17.13 0.38
CA LEU A 36 0.04 -18.41 -0.14
C LEU A 36 1.47 -18.74 0.30
N ASN A 37 2.30 -17.74 0.59
CA ASN A 37 3.71 -17.96 0.88
C ASN A 37 3.95 -18.86 2.10
N ALA A 38 3.19 -18.64 3.19
CA ALA A 38 3.30 -19.47 4.38
C ALA A 38 2.94 -20.93 4.08
N ILE A 39 1.86 -21.15 3.33
CA ILE A 39 1.43 -22.50 2.92
C ILE A 39 2.52 -23.16 2.08
N TYR A 40 3.07 -22.46 1.08
CA TYR A 40 4.16 -22.98 0.25
C TYR A 40 5.38 -23.39 1.07
N MET A 41 5.76 -22.60 2.08
CA MET A 41 6.88 -22.94 2.95
C MET A 41 6.60 -24.18 3.82
N LEU A 42 5.40 -24.25 4.40
CA LEU A 42 4.97 -25.40 5.22
C LEU A 42 4.87 -26.69 4.39
N ASP A 43 4.34 -26.62 3.17
CA ASP A 43 4.27 -27.75 2.24
C ASP A 43 5.67 -28.30 1.86
N ASN A 44 6.70 -27.46 1.95
CA ASN A 44 8.10 -27.83 1.71
C ASN A 44 8.87 -28.20 2.99
N GLY A 45 8.17 -28.47 4.10
CA GLY A 45 8.73 -28.99 5.34
C GLY A 45 9.36 -27.97 6.27
N LEU A 46 9.14 -26.68 6.05
CA LEU A 46 9.53 -25.60 6.94
C LEU A 46 8.48 -25.41 8.04
N ASP A 47 8.84 -24.74 9.12
CA ASP A 47 7.91 -24.44 10.22
C ASP A 47 7.49 -22.96 10.27
N MET A 48 6.60 -22.64 11.22
CA MET A 48 6.11 -21.25 11.39
C MET A 48 7.18 -20.28 11.90
N ALA A 49 8.25 -20.76 12.53
CA ALA A 49 9.39 -19.93 12.93
C ALA A 49 10.18 -19.50 11.69
N ASP A 50 10.39 -20.43 10.76
CA ASP A 50 11.02 -20.15 9.45
C ASP A 50 10.19 -19.13 8.65
N VAL A 51 8.86 -19.29 8.62
CA VAL A 51 7.95 -18.32 7.99
C VAL A 51 8.09 -16.94 8.65
N GLY A 52 8.20 -16.88 9.96
CA GLY A 52 8.37 -15.62 10.71
C GLY A 52 9.68 -14.90 10.38
N ILE A 53 10.80 -15.65 10.38
CA ILE A 53 12.13 -15.12 10.02
C ILE A 53 12.13 -14.62 8.57
N PHE A 54 11.61 -15.44 7.65
CA PHE A 54 11.45 -15.09 6.24
C PHE A 54 10.68 -13.76 6.08
N SER A 55 9.50 -13.64 6.69
CA SER A 55 8.64 -12.47 6.57
C SER A 55 9.30 -11.21 7.12
N THR A 56 10.02 -11.34 8.22
CA THR A 56 10.79 -10.23 8.83
C THR A 56 11.87 -9.73 7.88
N ILE A 57 12.67 -10.63 7.32
CA ILE A 57 13.75 -10.28 6.40
C ILE A 57 13.19 -9.69 5.10
N ALA A 58 12.14 -10.30 4.55
CA ALA A 58 11.48 -9.82 3.33
C ALA A 58 10.86 -8.42 3.49
N LEU A 59 10.52 -7.98 4.71
CA LEU A 59 9.97 -6.65 4.97
C LEU A 59 11.04 -5.54 5.03
N ILE A 60 12.31 -5.88 5.27
CA ILE A 60 13.40 -4.89 5.43
C ILE A 60 13.46 -3.88 4.27
N PRO A 61 13.36 -4.26 2.97
CA PRO A 61 13.39 -3.32 1.86
C PRO A 61 12.34 -2.21 1.96
N PHE A 62 11.17 -2.50 2.53
CA PHE A 62 10.13 -1.48 2.75
C PHE A 62 10.42 -0.54 3.91
N VAL A 63 11.20 -0.98 4.88
CA VAL A 63 11.69 -0.10 5.96
C VAL A 63 12.73 0.87 5.42
N ILE A 64 13.63 0.39 4.57
CA ILE A 64 14.72 1.21 3.99
C ILE A 64 14.33 1.91 2.68
N LYS A 65 13.08 1.76 2.19
CA LYS A 65 12.65 2.34 0.90
C LYS A 65 12.83 3.85 0.78
N ILE A 66 12.93 4.55 1.90
CA ILE A 66 13.27 5.97 1.94
C ILE A 66 14.59 6.27 1.21
N LEU A 67 15.60 5.37 1.33
CA LEU A 67 16.88 5.52 0.65
C LEU A 67 16.71 5.46 -0.87
N PHE A 68 15.77 4.68 -1.38
CA PHE A 68 15.46 4.58 -2.80
C PHE A 68 14.80 5.87 -3.32
N GLY A 69 13.93 6.49 -2.50
CA GLY A 69 13.38 7.81 -2.80
C GLY A 69 14.48 8.86 -2.92
N MET A 70 15.38 8.92 -1.93
CA MET A 70 16.54 9.81 -1.95
C MET A 70 17.46 9.56 -3.14
N LEU A 71 17.71 8.29 -3.47
CA LEU A 71 18.55 7.90 -4.61
C LEU A 71 17.93 8.38 -5.93
N SER A 72 16.64 8.12 -6.14
CA SER A 72 15.95 8.53 -7.36
C SER A 72 15.79 10.04 -7.50
N ASP A 73 15.63 10.76 -6.38
CA ASP A 73 15.58 12.23 -6.40
C ASP A 73 16.93 12.86 -6.77
N ARG A 74 18.04 12.17 -6.44
CA ARG A 74 19.40 12.68 -6.64
C ARG A 74 20.01 12.32 -7.99
N TYR A 75 19.82 11.08 -8.45
CA TYR A 75 20.56 10.55 -9.59
C TYR A 75 19.64 10.29 -10.79
N ASN A 76 20.00 10.94 -11.92
CA ASN A 76 19.46 10.61 -13.23
C ASN A 76 20.29 9.46 -13.82
N LEU A 77 19.77 8.22 -13.71
CA LEU A 77 20.49 7.05 -14.19
C LEU A 77 20.54 7.03 -15.73
N LEU A 78 21.76 6.95 -16.27
CA LEU A 78 22.02 6.85 -17.70
C LEU A 78 21.44 8.01 -18.55
N GLY A 79 21.06 9.12 -17.93
CA GLY A 79 20.38 10.23 -18.62
C GLY A 79 18.94 9.94 -19.05
N LEU A 80 18.37 8.81 -18.62
CA LEU A 80 17.02 8.36 -19.00
C LEU A 80 15.90 8.91 -18.10
N GLY A 81 16.27 9.65 -17.05
CA GLY A 81 15.32 10.23 -16.11
C GLY A 81 15.58 9.85 -14.64
N HIS A 82 14.79 10.45 -13.76
CA HIS A 82 14.88 10.22 -12.31
C HIS A 82 13.96 9.12 -11.80
N ARG A 83 13.01 8.65 -12.64
CA ARG A 83 12.01 7.63 -12.26
C ARG A 83 12.03 6.42 -13.17
N LYS A 84 12.02 6.62 -14.50
CA LYS A 84 11.93 5.53 -15.47
C LYS A 84 12.97 4.43 -15.32
N PRO A 85 14.27 4.73 -15.21
CA PRO A 85 15.27 3.67 -15.06
C PRO A 85 15.02 2.80 -13.81
N TYR A 86 14.56 3.41 -12.73
CA TYR A 86 14.28 2.72 -11.49
C TYR A 86 13.06 1.81 -11.59
N PHE A 87 12.01 2.19 -12.38
CA PHE A 87 10.91 1.28 -12.68
C PHE A 87 11.40 0.02 -13.39
N PHE A 88 12.17 0.20 -14.45
CA PHE A 88 12.68 -0.93 -15.22
C PHE A 88 13.57 -1.82 -14.37
N ILE A 89 14.50 -1.25 -13.61
CA ILE A 89 15.36 -2.02 -12.70
C ILE A 89 14.50 -2.79 -11.68
N GLY A 90 13.57 -2.11 -11.01
CA GLY A 90 12.75 -2.72 -9.98
C GLY A 90 11.87 -3.85 -10.51
N LEU A 91 11.17 -3.64 -11.63
CA LEU A 91 10.32 -4.65 -12.26
C LEU A 91 11.12 -5.82 -12.84
N LEU A 92 12.29 -5.55 -13.46
CA LEU A 92 13.15 -6.61 -13.99
C LEU A 92 13.80 -7.45 -12.88
N VAL A 93 14.24 -6.83 -11.79
CA VAL A 93 14.74 -7.55 -10.61
C VAL A 93 13.63 -8.43 -10.03
N GLN A 94 12.42 -7.89 -9.86
CA GLN A 94 11.28 -8.65 -9.37
C GLN A 94 10.94 -9.82 -10.31
N PHE A 95 10.88 -9.58 -11.61
CA PHE A 95 10.65 -10.60 -12.64
C PHE A 95 11.71 -11.70 -12.57
N ALA A 96 12.99 -11.34 -12.57
CA ALA A 96 14.09 -12.29 -12.52
C ALA A 96 14.06 -13.14 -11.23
N CYS A 97 13.80 -12.51 -10.09
CA CYS A 97 13.65 -13.22 -8.82
C CYS A 97 12.50 -14.23 -8.84
N LEU A 98 11.35 -13.88 -9.46
CA LEU A 98 10.21 -14.80 -9.60
C LEU A 98 10.55 -16.01 -10.50
N ILE A 99 11.28 -15.79 -11.59
CA ILE A 99 11.77 -16.90 -12.45
C ILE A 99 12.75 -17.80 -11.71
N VAL A 100 13.67 -17.22 -10.93
CA VAL A 100 14.66 -17.99 -10.17
C VAL A 100 13.99 -18.77 -9.05
N VAL A 101 13.12 -18.14 -8.27
CA VAL A 101 12.44 -18.77 -7.13
C VAL A 101 11.54 -19.93 -7.54
N ALA A 102 10.99 -19.88 -8.76
CA ALA A 102 10.20 -20.98 -9.32
C ALA A 102 10.97 -22.33 -9.36
N ASN A 103 12.31 -22.27 -9.37
CA ASN A 103 13.18 -23.44 -9.47
C ASN A 103 13.89 -23.78 -8.14
N ILE A 104 13.52 -23.13 -7.04
CA ILE A 104 14.13 -23.32 -5.72
C ILE A 104 13.12 -23.98 -4.79
N ASN A 105 13.53 -25.09 -4.19
CA ASN A 105 12.79 -25.68 -3.09
C ASN A 105 13.21 -24.99 -1.78
N PRO A 106 12.30 -24.30 -1.08
CA PRO A 106 12.63 -23.58 0.15
C PRO A 106 13.07 -24.50 1.29
N GLY A 107 12.58 -25.74 1.34
CA GLY A 107 12.98 -26.73 2.35
C GLY A 107 14.41 -27.22 2.19
N GLN A 108 14.94 -27.22 0.94
CA GLN A 108 16.33 -27.63 0.66
C GLN A 108 17.30 -26.44 0.71
N SER A 109 16.84 -25.23 0.38
CA SER A 109 17.68 -24.04 0.21
C SER A 109 17.04 -22.81 0.83
N TYR A 110 16.70 -22.91 2.11
CA TYR A 110 15.96 -21.86 2.85
C TYR A 110 16.60 -20.47 2.72
N TRP A 111 17.89 -20.34 3.02
CA TRP A 111 18.56 -19.03 3.00
C TRP A 111 18.68 -18.45 1.59
N LEU A 112 18.79 -19.28 0.57
CA LEU A 112 18.75 -18.84 -0.82
C LEU A 112 17.35 -18.31 -1.17
N TYR A 113 16.31 -19.04 -0.75
CA TYR A 113 14.92 -18.60 -0.91
C TYR A 113 14.65 -17.25 -0.21
N VAL A 114 15.11 -17.11 1.04
CA VAL A 114 15.04 -15.85 1.81
C VAL A 114 15.77 -14.70 1.09
N GLY A 115 16.99 -14.96 0.60
CA GLY A 115 17.80 -13.97 -0.11
C GLY A 115 17.14 -13.49 -1.42
N ILE A 116 16.55 -14.42 -2.18
CA ILE A 116 15.83 -14.06 -3.41
C ILE A 116 14.54 -13.31 -3.09
N ALA A 117 13.79 -13.68 -2.05
CA ALA A 117 12.63 -12.94 -1.61
C ALA A 117 12.99 -11.53 -1.14
N PHE A 118 14.10 -11.36 -0.44
CA PHE A 118 14.62 -10.04 -0.08
C PHE A 118 14.93 -9.18 -1.32
N LEU A 119 15.61 -9.74 -2.34
CA LEU A 119 15.90 -9.06 -3.60
C LEU A 119 14.62 -8.74 -4.39
N LEU A 120 13.65 -9.65 -4.41
CA LEU A 120 12.34 -9.42 -5.02
C LEU A 120 11.62 -8.22 -4.38
N GLN A 121 11.57 -8.19 -3.05
CA GLN A 121 10.97 -7.09 -2.30
C GLN A 121 11.78 -5.79 -2.43
N MET A 122 13.10 -5.87 -2.59
CA MET A 122 13.92 -4.71 -2.89
C MET A 122 13.57 -4.13 -4.27
N GLY A 123 13.44 -4.97 -5.31
CA GLY A 123 12.96 -4.55 -6.63
C GLY A 123 11.59 -3.88 -6.54
N MET A 124 10.67 -4.45 -5.76
CA MET A 124 9.35 -3.86 -5.53
C MET A 124 9.44 -2.50 -4.83
N ALA A 125 10.25 -2.37 -3.78
CA ALA A 125 10.43 -1.10 -3.08
C ALA A 125 11.05 0.00 -3.96
N PHE A 126 11.91 -0.37 -4.90
CA PHE A 126 12.48 0.54 -5.90
C PHE A 126 11.41 1.14 -6.80
N TYR A 127 10.64 0.31 -7.50
CA TYR A 127 9.65 0.86 -8.43
C TYR A 127 8.45 1.48 -7.70
N ASP A 128 8.08 0.98 -6.53
CA ASP A 128 7.00 1.54 -5.70
C ASP A 128 7.31 3.00 -5.32
N THR A 129 8.49 3.25 -4.76
CA THR A 129 8.92 4.60 -4.38
C THR A 129 8.99 5.55 -5.59
N CYS A 130 9.47 5.05 -6.73
CA CYS A 130 9.53 5.84 -7.97
C CYS A 130 8.15 6.06 -8.58
N THR A 131 7.22 5.11 -8.43
CA THR A 131 5.82 5.25 -8.82
C THR A 131 5.16 6.38 -8.05
N ASP A 132 5.32 6.39 -6.73
CA ASP A 132 4.79 7.44 -5.86
C ASP A 132 5.38 8.81 -6.23
N GLY A 133 6.69 8.87 -6.44
CA GLY A 133 7.36 10.10 -6.85
C GLY A 133 6.92 10.60 -8.23
N LEU A 134 6.77 9.73 -9.23
CA LEU A 134 6.28 10.10 -10.55
C LEU A 134 4.82 10.57 -10.50
N ALA A 135 4.00 9.90 -9.69
CA ALA A 135 2.61 10.29 -9.49
C ALA A 135 2.50 11.72 -8.94
N LEU A 136 3.42 12.11 -8.03
CA LEU A 136 3.52 13.48 -7.54
C LEU A 136 3.99 14.47 -8.61
N ASP A 137 4.99 14.06 -9.41
CA ASP A 137 5.65 14.93 -10.38
C ASP A 137 4.72 15.30 -11.56
N ILE A 138 3.86 14.37 -12.05
CA ILE A 138 3.09 14.55 -13.29
C ILE A 138 1.57 14.66 -13.10
N THR A 139 1.07 14.67 -11.85
CA THR A 139 -0.37 14.73 -11.59
C THR A 139 -0.78 16.10 -11.08
N PRO A 140 -1.77 16.76 -11.74
CA PRO A 140 -2.35 18.00 -11.26
C PRO A 140 -2.94 17.86 -9.86
N GLU A 141 -2.90 18.95 -9.07
CA GLU A 141 -3.39 18.97 -7.70
C GLU A 141 -4.85 18.49 -7.58
N ASN A 142 -5.70 18.89 -8.52
CA ASN A 142 -7.12 18.53 -8.55
C ASN A 142 -7.41 17.07 -8.97
N GLU A 143 -6.38 16.30 -9.35
CA GLU A 143 -6.51 14.91 -9.78
C GLU A 143 -5.77 13.92 -8.86
N LYS A 144 -4.98 14.42 -7.88
CA LYS A 144 -4.18 13.57 -6.99
C LYS A 144 -5.03 12.58 -6.19
N GLY A 145 -6.20 13.01 -5.72
CA GLY A 145 -7.12 12.12 -4.99
C GLY A 145 -7.66 11.01 -5.87
N THR A 146 -8.18 11.36 -7.05
CA THR A 146 -8.71 10.36 -8.00
C THR A 146 -7.61 9.39 -8.42
N LEU A 147 -6.39 9.87 -8.70
CA LEU A 147 -5.26 9.01 -9.04
C LEU A 147 -4.96 8.01 -7.92
N GLN A 148 -4.91 8.47 -6.66
CA GLN A 148 -4.70 7.57 -5.52
C GLN A 148 -5.78 6.51 -5.39
N GLY A 149 -7.02 6.86 -5.69
CA GLY A 149 -8.11 5.90 -5.79
C GLY A 149 -7.84 4.80 -6.82
N PHE A 150 -7.34 5.16 -8.01
CA PHE A 150 -6.95 4.19 -9.05
C PHE A 150 -5.74 3.34 -8.63
N MET A 151 -4.74 3.93 -7.98
CA MET A 151 -3.55 3.23 -7.48
C MET A 151 -3.95 2.19 -6.42
N VAL A 152 -4.66 2.60 -5.37
CA VAL A 152 -5.10 1.70 -4.29
C VAL A 152 -6.07 0.64 -4.82
N GLY A 153 -7.00 1.03 -5.70
CA GLY A 153 -7.91 0.11 -6.37
C GLY A 153 -7.15 -0.94 -7.20
N GLY A 154 -6.18 -0.52 -8.00
CA GLY A 154 -5.30 -1.41 -8.77
C GLY A 154 -4.58 -2.42 -7.88
N ARG A 155 -4.00 -1.96 -6.75
CA ARG A 155 -3.37 -2.85 -5.77
C ARG A 155 -4.35 -3.88 -5.20
N SER A 156 -5.55 -3.46 -4.84
CA SER A 156 -6.56 -4.37 -4.30
C SER A 156 -6.98 -5.43 -5.32
N VAL A 157 -7.14 -5.05 -6.59
CA VAL A 157 -7.38 -6.01 -7.68
C VAL A 157 -6.21 -6.99 -7.81
N GLY A 158 -4.97 -6.51 -7.71
CA GLY A 158 -3.77 -7.36 -7.70
C GLY A 158 -3.77 -8.40 -6.58
N VAL A 159 -4.12 -7.97 -5.36
CA VAL A 159 -4.27 -8.88 -4.21
C VAL A 159 -5.33 -9.94 -4.46
N ILE A 160 -6.51 -9.56 -4.97
CA ILE A 160 -7.60 -10.48 -5.29
C ILE A 160 -7.15 -11.50 -6.33
N VAL A 161 -6.54 -11.04 -7.43
CA VAL A 161 -6.06 -11.91 -8.50
C VAL A 161 -5.01 -12.90 -7.97
N ALA A 162 -4.04 -12.44 -7.18
CA ALA A 162 -3.04 -13.32 -6.60
C ALA A 162 -3.65 -14.32 -5.62
N ALA A 163 -4.52 -13.89 -4.71
CA ALA A 163 -5.14 -14.78 -3.74
C ALA A 163 -6.03 -15.84 -4.40
N SER A 164 -6.81 -15.47 -5.43
CA SER A 164 -7.76 -16.37 -6.08
C SER A 164 -7.09 -17.24 -7.16
N VAL A 165 -6.43 -16.61 -8.14
CA VAL A 165 -5.92 -17.31 -9.32
C VAL A 165 -4.66 -18.11 -8.99
N ALA A 166 -3.75 -17.57 -8.19
CA ALA A 166 -2.54 -18.28 -7.82
C ALA A 166 -2.83 -19.51 -6.94
N GLY A 167 -3.87 -19.44 -6.08
CA GLY A 167 -4.33 -20.61 -5.31
C GLY A 167 -4.86 -21.73 -6.22
N ILE A 168 -5.63 -21.40 -7.26
CA ILE A 168 -6.12 -22.37 -8.27
C ILE A 168 -4.94 -22.98 -9.03
N ILE A 169 -3.95 -22.17 -9.43
CA ILE A 169 -2.75 -22.63 -10.13
C ILE A 169 -1.93 -23.56 -9.23
N ALA A 170 -1.73 -23.22 -7.96
CA ALA A 170 -1.01 -24.05 -7.02
C ALA A 170 -1.67 -25.43 -6.85
N GLN A 171 -2.99 -25.45 -6.74
CA GLN A 171 -3.77 -26.68 -6.52
C GLN A 171 -3.84 -27.59 -7.74
N ASN A 172 -3.98 -27.02 -8.96
CA ASN A 172 -4.26 -27.80 -10.17
C ASN A 172 -3.03 -28.03 -11.08
N LEU A 173 -1.98 -27.21 -10.90
CA LEU A 173 -0.77 -27.30 -11.72
C LEU A 173 0.48 -27.55 -10.84
N SER A 174 1.09 -26.48 -10.31
CA SER A 174 2.28 -26.57 -9.46
C SER A 174 2.64 -25.21 -8.83
N TRP A 175 3.46 -25.23 -7.79
CA TRP A 175 4.04 -24.02 -7.21
C TRP A 175 4.95 -23.23 -8.19
N PRO A 176 5.82 -23.86 -9.01
CA PRO A 176 6.55 -23.12 -10.05
C PRO A 176 5.64 -22.34 -10.99
N ALA A 177 4.49 -22.89 -11.39
CA ALA A 177 3.54 -22.22 -12.26
C ALA A 177 2.96 -20.95 -11.62
N VAL A 178 2.80 -20.91 -10.30
CA VAL A 178 2.40 -19.70 -9.55
C VAL A 178 3.42 -18.60 -9.74
N PHE A 179 4.71 -18.91 -9.58
CA PHE A 179 5.77 -17.93 -9.72
C PHE A 179 5.90 -17.40 -11.15
N TYR A 180 5.76 -18.28 -12.15
CA TYR A 180 5.74 -17.86 -13.56
C TYR A 180 4.54 -16.98 -13.88
N PHE A 181 3.37 -17.28 -13.32
CA PHE A 181 2.19 -16.43 -13.43
C PHE A 181 2.43 -15.04 -12.82
N LEU A 182 2.97 -14.96 -11.60
CA LEU A 182 3.32 -13.70 -10.96
C LEU A 182 4.39 -12.92 -11.74
N ALA A 183 5.37 -13.63 -12.32
CA ALA A 183 6.39 -13.03 -13.18
C ALA A 183 5.76 -12.39 -14.44
N ALA A 184 4.82 -13.08 -15.09
CA ALA A 184 4.10 -12.53 -16.23
C ALA A 184 3.32 -11.26 -15.84
N LEU A 185 2.64 -11.27 -14.70
CA LEU A 185 1.91 -10.09 -14.20
C LEU A 185 2.86 -8.91 -13.87
N THR A 186 4.10 -9.18 -13.47
CA THR A 186 5.10 -8.13 -13.21
C THR A 186 5.46 -7.35 -14.48
N LEU A 187 5.35 -7.94 -15.66
CA LEU A 187 5.66 -7.29 -16.93
C LEU A 187 4.52 -6.42 -17.49
N VAL A 188 3.31 -6.58 -16.98
CA VAL A 188 2.09 -5.90 -17.50
C VAL A 188 2.22 -4.37 -17.57
N PRO A 189 2.82 -3.64 -16.59
CA PRO A 189 2.95 -2.20 -16.68
C PRO A 189 4.05 -1.74 -17.64
N ILE A 190 4.99 -2.58 -18.05
CA ILE A 190 6.18 -2.19 -18.85
C ILE A 190 5.81 -1.47 -20.13
N PRO A 191 4.87 -1.95 -20.98
CA PRO A 191 4.51 -1.23 -22.22
C PRO A 191 4.06 0.20 -21.97
N PHE A 192 3.36 0.46 -20.87
CA PHE A 192 2.86 1.80 -20.54
C PHE A 192 3.98 2.76 -20.12
N LEU A 193 5.10 2.25 -19.56
CA LEU A 193 6.24 3.08 -19.18
C LEU A 193 6.93 3.75 -20.37
N PHE A 194 6.85 3.16 -21.57
CA PHE A 194 7.42 3.76 -22.76
C PHE A 194 6.68 5.02 -23.21
N PHE A 195 5.38 5.11 -22.94
CA PHE A 195 4.55 6.25 -23.33
C PHE A 195 4.65 7.44 -22.37
N ILE A 196 5.27 7.27 -21.18
CA ILE A 196 5.40 8.35 -20.22
C ILE A 196 6.67 9.14 -20.44
N ARG A 197 6.49 10.46 -20.44
CA ARG A 197 7.60 11.43 -20.43
C ARG A 197 7.70 12.02 -19.02
N GLU A 198 8.88 11.91 -18.42
CA GLU A 198 9.18 12.63 -17.20
C GLU A 198 9.33 14.11 -17.48
N LEU A 199 8.90 14.96 -16.55
CA LEU A 199 9.21 16.37 -16.57
C LEU A 199 10.72 16.56 -16.36
N GLN A 200 11.34 17.43 -17.16
CA GLN A 200 12.73 17.81 -16.92
C GLN A 200 12.81 18.51 -15.57
N ARG A 201 13.59 17.95 -14.65
CA ARG A 201 13.85 18.56 -13.36
C ARG A 201 14.85 19.70 -13.52
N SER A 202 14.50 20.86 -12.99
CA SER A 202 15.48 21.95 -12.87
C SER A 202 16.60 21.56 -11.89
N PRO A 203 17.81 22.12 -12.03
CA PRO A 203 18.90 21.89 -11.06
C PRO A 203 18.51 22.22 -9.61
N GLU A 204 17.55 23.11 -9.40
CA GLU A 204 17.02 23.53 -8.10
C GLU A 204 16.17 22.41 -7.43
N MET A 205 15.65 21.48 -8.22
CA MET A 205 14.89 20.30 -7.73
C MET A 205 15.80 19.11 -7.37
N ARG A 206 17.15 19.29 -7.37
CA ARG A 206 18.06 18.25 -6.92
C ARG A 206 17.92 18.03 -5.43
N PHE A 207 18.10 16.75 -5.03
CA PHE A 207 18.06 16.38 -3.61
C PHE A 207 18.98 17.28 -2.78
N ASN A 208 18.40 17.91 -1.77
CA ASN A 208 19.10 18.72 -0.77
C ASN A 208 18.78 18.20 0.62
N TRP A 209 19.80 17.79 1.38
CA TRP A 209 19.65 17.33 2.76
C TRP A 209 18.98 18.36 3.66
N GLN A 210 19.14 19.66 3.41
CA GLN A 210 18.46 20.72 4.14
C GLN A 210 16.92 20.63 4.02
N ALA A 211 16.42 19.98 2.98
CA ALA A 211 14.99 19.78 2.78
C ALA A 211 14.37 18.85 3.83
N PHE A 212 15.16 18.02 4.57
CA PHE A 212 14.67 17.32 5.76
C PHE A 212 14.17 18.27 6.86
N ASN A 213 14.55 19.55 6.81
CA ASN A 213 13.92 20.56 7.67
C ASN A 213 12.40 20.67 7.47
N ALA A 214 11.86 20.20 6.34
CA ALA A 214 10.41 20.11 6.14
C ALA A 214 9.73 19.26 7.24
N PHE A 215 10.41 18.23 7.76
CA PHE A 215 9.89 17.42 8.87
C PHE A 215 9.95 18.11 10.25
N LYS A 216 10.47 19.32 10.34
CA LYS A 216 10.29 20.21 11.51
C LYS A 216 8.94 20.94 11.45
N ASN A 217 8.26 20.94 10.30
CA ASN A 217 6.94 21.55 10.15
C ASN A 217 5.89 20.71 10.88
N LEU A 218 5.21 21.32 11.84
CA LEU A 218 4.18 20.68 12.64
C LEU A 218 3.04 20.08 11.80
N LYS A 219 2.71 20.68 10.65
CA LYS A 219 1.69 20.13 9.74
C LYS A 219 2.12 18.80 9.14
N ILE A 220 3.40 18.66 8.77
CA ILE A 220 3.93 17.41 8.20
C ILE A 220 3.96 16.32 9.27
N ILE A 221 4.38 16.67 10.50
CA ILE A 221 4.32 15.75 11.64
C ILE A 221 2.87 15.32 11.90
N ALA A 222 1.92 16.25 11.86
CA ALA A 222 0.50 15.95 12.04
C ALA A 222 -0.05 15.02 10.94
N VAL A 223 0.34 15.23 9.68
CA VAL A 223 -0.02 14.33 8.56
C VAL A 223 0.59 12.95 8.77
N ALA A 224 1.84 12.86 9.19
CA ALA A 224 2.50 11.59 9.50
C ALA A 224 1.79 10.84 10.65
N ALA A 225 1.43 11.54 11.72
CA ALA A 225 0.70 10.98 12.86
C ALA A 225 -0.70 10.47 12.45
N VAL A 226 -1.42 11.23 11.62
CA VAL A 226 -2.71 10.79 11.05
C VAL A 226 -2.54 9.50 10.26
N GLY A 227 -1.49 9.40 9.43
CA GLY A 227 -1.19 8.18 8.68
C GLY A 227 -0.88 7.00 9.59
N LEU A 228 -0.04 7.19 10.60
CA LEU A 228 0.28 6.17 11.59
C LEU A 228 -1.00 5.61 12.23
N ILE A 229 -1.90 6.49 12.70
CA ILE A 229 -3.14 6.09 13.36
C ILE A 229 -4.09 5.37 12.40
N ILE A 230 -4.32 5.91 11.20
CA ILE A 230 -5.20 5.28 10.21
C ILE A 230 -4.72 3.86 9.91
N PHE A 231 -3.43 3.69 9.58
CA PHE A 231 -2.89 2.38 9.21
C PHE A 231 -2.78 1.41 10.37
N LEU A 232 -2.51 1.91 11.58
CA LEU A 232 -2.61 1.10 12.80
C LEU A 232 -4.01 0.49 12.93
N VAL A 233 -5.05 1.30 12.75
CA VAL A 233 -6.44 0.87 12.93
C VAL A 233 -6.88 -0.06 11.81
N ILE A 234 -6.79 0.38 10.54
CA ILE A 234 -7.39 -0.37 9.43
C ILE A 234 -6.65 -1.68 9.14
N VAL A 235 -5.31 -1.69 9.25
CA VAL A 235 -4.50 -2.89 9.00
C VAL A 235 -4.52 -3.82 10.20
N GLY A 236 -4.41 -3.26 11.42
CA GLY A 236 -4.54 -4.03 12.66
C GLY A 236 -5.90 -4.73 12.76
N ALA A 237 -6.99 -4.05 12.38
CA ALA A 237 -8.31 -4.67 12.33
C ALA A 237 -8.42 -5.73 11.23
N ASN A 238 -7.87 -5.48 10.05
CA ASN A 238 -8.01 -6.38 8.90
C ASN A 238 -7.50 -7.79 9.18
N GLN A 239 -6.36 -7.94 9.87
CA GLN A 239 -5.84 -9.26 10.24
C GLN A 239 -6.74 -10.04 11.17
N LEU A 240 -7.62 -9.37 11.93
CA LEU A 240 -8.50 -9.99 12.94
C LEU A 240 -9.88 -10.37 12.38
N VAL A 241 -10.22 -9.94 11.16
CA VAL A 241 -11.57 -10.13 10.57
C VAL A 241 -11.89 -11.61 10.45
N ASN A 242 -11.10 -12.37 9.69
CA ASN A 242 -11.31 -13.79 9.46
C ASN A 242 -11.23 -14.61 10.77
N PRO A 243 -10.21 -14.43 11.62
CA PRO A 243 -10.15 -15.11 12.92
C PRO A 243 -11.35 -14.80 13.83
N SER A 244 -11.85 -13.56 13.80
CA SER A 244 -13.05 -13.18 14.56
C SER A 244 -14.32 -13.88 14.06
N PHE A 245 -14.46 -14.00 12.74
CA PHE A 245 -15.61 -14.67 12.14
C PHE A 245 -15.54 -16.18 12.33
N ASP A 246 -14.34 -16.78 12.25
CA ASP A 246 -14.13 -18.18 12.56
C ASP A 246 -14.48 -18.48 14.02
N ALA A 247 -13.94 -17.74 14.96
CA ALA A 247 -14.21 -17.91 16.38
C ALA A 247 -15.71 -17.79 16.76
N LYS A 248 -16.47 -16.96 16.02
CA LYS A 248 -17.91 -16.74 16.29
C LYS A 248 -18.83 -17.69 15.55
N MET A 249 -18.47 -18.13 14.35
CA MET A 249 -19.40 -18.77 13.40
C MET A 249 -18.85 -20.06 12.78
N GLY A 250 -17.61 -20.46 13.10
CA GLY A 250 -16.98 -21.66 12.54
C GLY A 250 -16.95 -21.60 11.01
N ILE A 251 -16.27 -20.61 10.42
CA ILE A 251 -16.15 -20.50 8.97
C ILE A 251 -15.01 -21.40 8.46
N ASP A 252 -15.23 -22.02 7.30
CA ASP A 252 -14.19 -22.78 6.62
C ASP A 252 -13.20 -21.86 5.84
N LEU A 253 -12.07 -22.41 5.42
CA LEU A 253 -11.04 -21.69 4.68
C LEU A 253 -11.57 -21.10 3.35
N SER A 254 -12.48 -21.82 2.69
CA SER A 254 -13.13 -21.35 1.46
C SER A 254 -13.95 -20.09 1.72
N THR A 255 -14.78 -20.10 2.77
CA THR A 255 -15.55 -18.93 3.20
C THR A 255 -14.64 -17.77 3.60
N ALA A 256 -13.54 -18.02 4.32
CA ALA A 256 -12.57 -17.00 4.68
C ALA A 256 -11.93 -16.35 3.43
N GLY A 257 -11.59 -17.15 2.42
CA GLY A 257 -11.10 -16.65 1.12
C GLY A 257 -12.12 -15.77 0.39
N LEU A 258 -13.39 -16.19 0.36
CA LEU A 258 -14.47 -15.41 -0.23
C LEU A 258 -14.73 -14.10 0.52
N ILE A 259 -14.66 -14.09 1.87
CA ILE A 259 -14.76 -12.87 2.68
C ILE A 259 -13.65 -11.90 2.28
N THR A 260 -12.42 -12.39 2.13
CA THR A 260 -11.28 -11.56 1.71
C THR A 260 -11.49 -11.00 0.31
N THR A 261 -12.06 -11.77 -0.61
CA THR A 261 -12.42 -11.31 -1.96
C THR A 261 -13.46 -10.20 -1.92
N VAL A 262 -14.54 -10.40 -1.17
CA VAL A 262 -15.63 -9.42 -1.02
C VAL A 262 -15.14 -8.15 -0.33
N TRP A 263 -14.31 -8.26 0.70
CA TRP A 263 -13.59 -7.14 1.30
C TRP A 263 -12.74 -6.39 0.27
N GLY A 264 -11.98 -7.12 -0.57
CA GLY A 264 -11.15 -6.54 -1.61
C GLY A 264 -11.96 -5.74 -2.65
N ILE A 265 -13.13 -6.26 -3.07
CA ILE A 265 -14.07 -5.53 -3.95
C ILE A 265 -14.53 -4.23 -3.28
N GLY A 266 -14.90 -4.30 -2.00
CA GLY A 266 -15.22 -3.11 -1.21
C GLY A 266 -14.07 -2.12 -1.17
N CYS A 267 -12.84 -2.60 -1.02
CA CYS A 267 -11.62 -1.78 -0.99
C CYS A 267 -11.41 -1.03 -2.31
N VAL A 268 -11.59 -1.70 -3.47
CA VAL A 268 -11.51 -1.07 -4.80
C VAL A 268 -12.55 0.04 -4.92
N ALA A 269 -13.82 -0.27 -4.62
CA ALA A 269 -14.89 0.71 -4.69
C ALA A 269 -14.63 1.90 -3.76
N GLY A 270 -14.23 1.61 -2.53
CA GLY A 270 -13.90 2.62 -1.53
C GLY A 270 -12.73 3.51 -1.94
N ALA A 271 -11.67 2.94 -2.49
CA ALA A 271 -10.51 3.71 -2.95
C ALA A 271 -10.87 4.70 -4.07
N LEU A 272 -11.67 4.27 -5.04
CA LEU A 272 -12.14 5.12 -6.13
C LEU A 272 -13.05 6.26 -5.64
N VAL A 273 -13.93 5.97 -4.67
CA VAL A 273 -14.80 6.98 -4.04
C VAL A 273 -13.97 7.96 -3.21
N GLY A 274 -13.09 7.45 -2.36
CA GLY A 274 -12.22 8.26 -1.48
C GLY A 274 -11.34 9.23 -2.27
N GLY A 275 -10.75 8.76 -3.36
CA GLY A 275 -9.96 9.60 -4.25
C GLY A 275 -10.77 10.76 -4.85
N ARG A 276 -11.99 10.46 -5.37
CA ARG A 276 -12.88 11.51 -5.92
C ARG A 276 -13.37 12.50 -4.87
N VAL A 277 -13.68 12.00 -3.67
CA VAL A 277 -14.12 12.88 -2.56
C VAL A 277 -12.99 13.83 -2.17
N MET A 278 -11.75 13.34 -2.14
CA MET A 278 -10.59 14.19 -1.84
C MET A 278 -10.44 15.34 -2.82
N ASP A 279 -10.62 15.08 -4.13
CA ASP A 279 -10.48 16.08 -5.18
C ASP A 279 -11.66 17.08 -5.20
N LYS A 280 -12.88 16.60 -4.94
CA LYS A 280 -14.09 17.43 -5.05
C LYS A 280 -14.43 18.21 -3.78
N LEU A 281 -14.33 17.58 -2.62
CA LEU A 281 -14.75 18.16 -1.34
C LEU A 281 -13.59 18.72 -0.51
N GLY A 282 -12.36 18.36 -0.88
CA GLY A 282 -11.14 18.82 -0.21
C GLY A 282 -10.75 18.00 1.01
N ASN A 283 -9.57 18.30 1.52
CA ASN A 283 -8.83 17.45 2.48
C ASN A 283 -9.56 17.24 3.81
N LYS A 284 -10.18 18.29 4.34
CA LYS A 284 -10.86 18.25 5.65
C LYS A 284 -12.08 17.35 5.62
N GLN A 285 -12.94 17.51 4.60
CA GLN A 285 -14.16 16.71 4.42
C GLN A 285 -13.82 15.25 4.13
N ALA A 286 -12.75 15.02 3.34
CA ALA A 286 -12.26 13.67 3.06
C ALA A 286 -11.80 12.95 4.33
N LEU A 287 -11.03 13.60 5.21
CA LEU A 287 -10.64 12.99 6.49
C LEU A 287 -11.83 12.72 7.42
N TRP A 288 -12.85 13.60 7.42
CA TRP A 288 -14.11 13.33 8.13
C TRP A 288 -14.79 12.07 7.58
N LEU A 289 -14.81 11.89 6.25
CA LEU A 289 -15.37 10.67 5.64
C LEU A 289 -14.65 9.41 6.12
N SER A 290 -13.32 9.42 6.25
CA SER A 290 -12.57 8.29 6.83
C SER A 290 -13.05 7.95 8.24
N LEU A 291 -13.25 8.96 9.12
CA LEU A 291 -13.77 8.73 10.47
C LEU A 291 -15.17 8.15 10.46
N VAL A 292 -16.07 8.77 9.69
CA VAL A 292 -17.49 8.37 9.60
C VAL A 292 -17.66 6.96 9.04
N LEU A 293 -16.71 6.46 8.26
CA LEU A 293 -16.74 5.09 7.75
C LEU A 293 -16.01 4.10 8.65
N VAL A 294 -14.79 4.42 9.12
CA VAL A 294 -13.98 3.47 9.88
C VAL A 294 -14.54 3.22 11.28
N VAL A 295 -14.99 4.26 11.99
CA VAL A 295 -15.52 4.08 13.37
C VAL A 295 -16.75 3.18 13.39
N PRO A 296 -17.79 3.38 12.54
CA PRO A 296 -18.90 2.44 12.47
C PRO A 296 -18.50 1.05 11.97
N ALA A 297 -17.51 0.96 11.04
CA ALA A 297 -17.03 -0.34 10.59
C ALA A 297 -16.43 -1.15 11.74
N MET A 298 -15.65 -0.52 12.63
CA MET A 298 -15.13 -1.18 13.83
C MET A 298 -16.26 -1.64 14.76
N ALA A 299 -17.26 -0.80 14.99
CA ALA A 299 -18.42 -1.14 15.81
C ALA A 299 -19.21 -2.33 15.20
N LEU A 300 -19.44 -2.32 13.88
CA LEU A 300 -20.10 -3.40 13.18
C LEU A 300 -19.32 -4.71 13.24
N LEU A 301 -17.98 -4.69 13.05
CA LEU A 301 -17.13 -5.87 13.23
C LEU A 301 -17.25 -6.44 14.64
N ALA A 302 -17.34 -5.59 15.67
CA ALA A 302 -17.47 -6.01 17.07
C ALA A 302 -18.77 -6.78 17.32
N VAL A 303 -19.90 -6.32 16.74
CA VAL A 303 -21.23 -6.90 16.98
C VAL A 303 -21.66 -7.96 15.96
N THR A 304 -20.87 -8.19 14.89
CA THR A 304 -21.20 -9.19 13.87
C THR A 304 -21.30 -10.59 14.49
N SER A 305 -22.46 -11.23 14.31
CA SER A 305 -22.77 -12.54 14.92
C SER A 305 -23.53 -13.49 13.98
N THR A 306 -23.91 -13.03 12.79
CA THR A 306 -24.64 -13.84 11.81
C THR A 306 -23.95 -13.85 10.45
N ARG A 307 -24.11 -14.95 9.69
CA ARG A 307 -23.51 -15.08 8.35
C ARG A 307 -23.93 -13.97 7.35
N PRO A 308 -25.22 -13.58 7.25
CA PRO A 308 -25.59 -12.45 6.37
C PRO A 308 -24.92 -11.13 6.77
N MET A 309 -24.85 -10.83 8.08
CA MET A 309 -24.18 -9.63 8.59
C MET A 309 -22.68 -9.66 8.31
N MET A 310 -22.03 -10.81 8.41
CA MET A 310 -20.62 -11.01 8.10
C MET A 310 -20.27 -10.53 6.69
N TRP A 311 -21.04 -10.93 5.67
CA TRP A 311 -20.82 -10.51 4.29
C TRP A 311 -21.00 -9.01 4.10
N ALA A 312 -22.07 -8.44 4.64
CA ALA A 312 -22.35 -7.01 4.56
C ALA A 312 -21.26 -6.18 5.24
N VAL A 313 -20.83 -6.62 6.43
CA VAL A 313 -19.78 -5.91 7.19
C VAL A 313 -18.41 -6.06 6.54
N ALA A 314 -18.12 -7.20 5.92
CA ALA A 314 -16.86 -7.36 5.15
C ALA A 314 -16.78 -6.38 3.98
N VAL A 315 -17.86 -6.21 3.20
CA VAL A 315 -17.93 -5.19 2.13
C VAL A 315 -17.77 -3.79 2.70
N PHE A 316 -18.53 -3.46 3.76
CA PHE A 316 -18.52 -2.12 4.34
C PHE A 316 -17.14 -1.77 4.93
N PHE A 317 -16.51 -2.71 5.62
CA PHE A 317 -15.14 -2.53 6.11
C PHE A 317 -14.14 -2.39 4.97
N GLY A 318 -14.29 -3.16 3.88
CA GLY A 318 -13.49 -3.00 2.67
C GLY A 318 -13.61 -1.58 2.09
N ILE A 319 -14.83 -1.05 1.97
CA ILE A 319 -15.07 0.33 1.53
C ILE A 319 -14.38 1.33 2.46
N ALA A 320 -14.58 1.21 3.78
CA ALA A 320 -13.97 2.09 4.76
C ALA A 320 -12.43 2.06 4.69
N TYR A 321 -11.87 0.88 4.51
CA TYR A 321 -10.42 0.65 4.34
C TYR A 321 -9.90 1.37 3.09
N GLY A 322 -10.50 1.09 1.92
CA GLY A 322 -10.07 1.68 0.65
C GLY A 322 -10.20 3.20 0.60
N VAL A 323 -11.33 3.73 1.11
CA VAL A 323 -11.55 5.19 1.26
C VAL A 323 -10.44 5.82 2.09
N SER A 324 -10.17 5.27 3.27
CA SER A 324 -9.20 5.85 4.21
C SER A 324 -7.78 5.82 3.68
N GLN A 325 -7.41 4.72 3.01
CA GLN A 325 -6.09 4.56 2.41
C GLN A 325 -5.88 5.54 1.25
N ALA A 326 -6.84 5.66 0.33
CA ALA A 326 -6.74 6.58 -0.81
C ALA A 326 -6.70 8.05 -0.34
N ILE A 327 -7.55 8.42 0.63
CA ILE A 327 -7.58 9.76 1.21
C ILE A 327 -6.24 10.09 1.89
N TYR A 328 -5.71 9.17 2.69
CA TYR A 328 -4.42 9.42 3.33
C TYR A 328 -3.29 9.59 2.33
N PHE A 329 -3.19 8.72 1.34
CA PHE A 329 -2.14 8.83 0.32
C PHE A 329 -2.24 10.14 -0.46
N ALA A 330 -3.44 10.54 -0.86
CA ALA A 330 -3.66 11.82 -1.52
C ALA A 330 -3.31 13.01 -0.60
N LEU A 331 -3.67 12.93 0.68
CA LEU A 331 -3.29 13.95 1.67
C LEU A 331 -1.77 14.04 1.81
N ALA A 332 -1.09 12.89 1.97
CA ALA A 332 0.36 12.84 2.06
C ALA A 332 1.02 13.46 0.83
N MET A 333 0.55 13.14 -0.38
CA MET A 333 1.05 13.74 -1.62
C MET A 333 0.91 15.26 -1.64
N LYS A 334 -0.22 15.80 -1.19
CA LYS A 334 -0.48 17.26 -1.18
C LYS A 334 0.44 18.04 -0.21
N TYR A 335 1.01 17.36 0.77
CA TYR A 335 1.94 17.96 1.73
C TYR A 335 3.41 17.69 1.41
N THR A 336 3.73 16.98 0.32
CA THR A 336 5.12 16.79 -0.12
C THR A 336 5.65 18.02 -0.86
N GLN A 337 6.96 18.25 -0.70
CA GLN A 337 7.66 19.31 -1.43
C GLN A 337 8.22 18.79 -2.75
N PRO A 338 8.03 19.49 -3.89
CA PRO A 338 8.47 19.02 -5.20
C PRO A 338 9.94 18.63 -5.29
N ALA A 339 10.82 19.37 -4.60
CA ALA A 339 12.27 19.13 -4.63
C ALA A 339 12.69 17.75 -4.09
N ILE A 340 11.91 17.17 -3.17
CA ILE A 340 12.20 15.90 -2.50
C ILE A 340 10.97 14.99 -2.43
N ALA A 341 10.11 15.07 -3.46
CA ALA A 341 8.80 14.42 -3.43
C ALA A 341 8.87 12.93 -3.09
N ALA A 342 9.72 12.17 -3.78
CA ALA A 342 9.82 10.72 -3.54
C ALA A 342 10.37 10.39 -2.16
N SER A 343 11.40 11.11 -1.69
CA SER A 343 11.99 10.89 -0.36
C SER A 343 11.00 11.23 0.75
N MET A 344 10.34 12.39 0.63
CA MET A 344 9.38 12.86 1.62
C MET A 344 8.17 11.94 1.71
N PHE A 345 7.60 11.53 0.56
CA PHE A 345 6.49 10.59 0.52
C PHE A 345 6.89 9.23 1.08
N SER A 346 8.11 8.75 0.77
CA SER A 346 8.64 7.50 1.33
C SER A 346 8.78 7.54 2.85
N ILE A 347 9.16 8.69 3.44
CA ILE A 347 9.19 8.85 4.90
C ILE A 347 7.77 8.74 5.46
N LEU A 348 6.80 9.45 4.87
CA LEU A 348 5.40 9.36 5.30
C LEU A 348 4.87 7.93 5.20
N MET A 349 5.21 7.21 4.12
CA MET A 349 4.84 5.79 3.98
C MET A 349 5.55 4.89 5.00
N ALA A 350 6.82 5.15 5.32
CA ALA A 350 7.52 4.42 6.38
C ALA A 350 6.83 4.58 7.74
N VAL A 351 6.34 5.79 8.05
CA VAL A 351 5.55 6.03 9.27
C VAL A 351 4.22 5.25 9.24
N THR A 352 3.54 5.16 8.10
CA THR A 352 2.34 4.30 7.99
C THR A 352 2.67 2.83 8.19
N ASN A 353 3.80 2.35 7.67
CA ASN A 353 4.24 0.97 7.87
C ASN A 353 4.57 0.67 9.34
N ILE A 354 5.12 1.64 10.07
CA ILE A 354 5.29 1.54 11.54
C ILE A 354 3.92 1.41 12.20
N GLY A 355 2.95 2.29 11.85
CA GLY A 355 1.58 2.20 12.34
C GLY A 355 0.94 0.84 12.06
N GLN A 356 1.11 0.32 10.85
CA GLN A 356 0.68 -1.03 10.47
C GLN A 356 1.29 -2.09 11.38
N GLY A 357 2.62 -2.10 11.56
CA GLY A 357 3.30 -3.05 12.43
C GLY A 357 2.80 -3.01 13.88
N ILE A 358 2.63 -1.79 14.44
CA ILE A 358 2.04 -1.61 15.77
C ILE A 358 0.61 -2.15 15.80
N GLY A 359 -0.21 -1.86 14.79
CA GLY A 359 -1.59 -2.33 14.71
C GLY A 359 -1.70 -3.85 14.68
N LEU A 360 -0.82 -4.52 13.92
CA LEU A 360 -0.73 -5.98 13.86
C LEU A 360 -0.38 -6.58 15.23
N GLY A 361 0.66 -6.06 15.89
CA GLY A 361 1.11 -6.54 17.20
C GLY A 361 0.10 -6.26 18.31
N VAL A 362 -0.37 -5.01 18.42
CA VAL A 362 -1.36 -4.60 19.44
C VAL A 362 -2.68 -5.32 19.22
N GLY A 363 -3.13 -5.46 17.95
CA GLY A 363 -4.37 -6.15 17.64
C GLY A 363 -4.37 -7.59 18.09
N GLY A 364 -3.30 -8.34 17.80
CA GLY A 364 -3.15 -9.73 18.26
C GLY A 364 -3.13 -9.84 19.79
N GLY A 365 -2.38 -8.98 20.48
CA GLY A 365 -2.29 -8.94 21.94
C GLY A 365 -3.63 -8.61 22.61
N LEU A 366 -4.33 -7.59 22.12
CA LEU A 366 -5.66 -7.21 22.63
C LEU A 366 -6.71 -8.28 22.36
N ALA A 367 -6.70 -8.90 21.16
CA ALA A 367 -7.64 -9.98 20.84
C ALA A 367 -7.47 -11.19 21.77
N LYS A 368 -6.22 -11.51 22.14
CA LYS A 368 -5.93 -12.57 23.12
C LYS A 368 -6.38 -12.17 24.53
N ALA A 369 -6.17 -10.93 24.95
CA ALA A 369 -6.43 -10.47 26.33
C ALA A 369 -7.90 -10.12 26.59
N ALA A 370 -8.58 -9.48 25.63
CA ALA A 370 -9.92 -8.90 25.79
C ALA A 370 -10.95 -9.42 24.78
N GLY A 371 -10.52 -10.27 23.83
CA GLY A 371 -11.35 -10.78 22.74
C GLY A 371 -11.52 -9.83 21.57
N PHE A 372 -11.96 -10.36 20.43
CA PHE A 372 -12.11 -9.62 19.17
C PHE A 372 -13.07 -8.42 19.26
N PRO A 373 -14.28 -8.53 19.89
CA PRO A 373 -15.21 -7.41 19.93
C PRO A 373 -14.64 -6.17 20.61
N VAL A 374 -14.00 -6.36 21.77
CA VAL A 374 -13.39 -5.26 22.53
C VAL A 374 -12.22 -4.65 21.74
N THR A 375 -11.43 -5.48 21.07
CA THR A 375 -10.30 -5.01 20.23
C THR A 375 -10.77 -4.11 19.09
N PHE A 376 -11.84 -4.49 18.39
CA PHE A 376 -12.42 -3.65 17.34
C PHE A 376 -12.94 -2.31 17.90
N LEU A 377 -13.60 -2.31 19.06
CA LEU A 377 -14.06 -1.07 19.71
C LEU A 377 -12.89 -0.15 20.10
N ILE A 378 -11.80 -0.74 20.63
CA ILE A 378 -10.57 0.01 20.93
C ILE A 378 -10.01 0.62 19.66
N PHE A 379 -9.93 -0.13 18.55
CA PHE A 379 -9.47 0.41 17.27
C PHE A 379 -10.38 1.54 16.76
N GLY A 380 -11.69 1.42 16.93
CA GLY A 380 -12.63 2.50 16.64
C GLY A 380 -12.36 3.76 17.47
N ALA A 381 -12.09 3.59 18.77
CA ALA A 381 -11.72 4.69 19.66
C ALA A 381 -10.36 5.31 19.29
N LEU A 382 -9.34 4.49 18.95
CA LEU A 382 -8.04 4.97 18.49
C LEU A 382 -8.15 5.80 17.19
N MET A 383 -9.09 5.47 16.31
CA MET A 383 -9.31 6.26 15.10
C MET A 383 -9.70 7.72 15.42
N LEU A 384 -10.38 7.97 16.53
CA LEU A 384 -10.75 9.33 16.96
C LEU A 384 -9.54 10.19 17.33
N LEU A 385 -8.38 9.57 17.62
CA LEU A 385 -7.14 10.30 17.92
C LEU A 385 -6.60 11.12 16.73
N ILE A 386 -7.17 10.98 15.53
CA ILE A 386 -6.83 11.87 14.42
C ILE A 386 -7.46 13.28 14.57
N LEU A 387 -8.53 13.43 15.35
CA LEU A 387 -9.27 14.71 15.50
C LEU A 387 -8.40 15.87 16.03
N PRO A 388 -7.54 15.71 17.04
CA PRO A 388 -6.65 16.77 17.51
C PRO A 388 -5.71 17.33 16.44
N PHE A 389 -5.41 16.57 15.38
CA PHE A 389 -4.55 17.00 14.29
C PHE A 389 -5.27 17.87 13.24
N PHE A 390 -6.62 17.87 13.19
CA PHE A 390 -7.37 18.65 12.21
C PHE A 390 -7.08 20.17 12.28
N PRO A 391 -7.12 20.84 13.46
CA PRO A 391 -6.78 22.25 13.53
C PRO A 391 -5.34 22.53 13.11
N ILE A 392 -4.39 21.60 13.34
CA ILE A 392 -2.99 21.76 12.95
C ILE A 392 -2.86 21.68 11.42
N ILE A 393 -3.44 20.64 10.80
CA ILE A 393 -3.34 20.40 9.36
C ILE A 393 -4.09 21.49 8.56
N PHE A 394 -5.28 21.90 9.01
CA PHE A 394 -6.17 22.80 8.28
C PHE A 394 -6.15 24.24 8.76
N SER A 395 -5.19 24.62 9.61
CA SER A 395 -5.02 26.01 10.01
C SER A 395 -4.71 26.92 8.83
N LYS A 396 -5.40 28.07 8.73
CA LYS A 396 -5.18 29.09 7.69
C LYS A 396 -3.86 29.89 7.86
N ARG A 397 -3.08 29.62 8.91
CA ARG A 397 -1.82 30.34 9.17
C ARG A 397 -0.71 29.80 8.29
N GLU A 398 -0.54 30.42 7.11
CA GLU A 398 0.71 30.58 6.36
C GLU A 398 0.43 31.45 5.12
N LYS A 399 0.17 32.75 5.38
CA LYS A 399 0.46 33.82 4.43
C LYS A 399 1.28 34.84 5.23
N ALA A 400 2.56 34.56 5.44
CA ALA A 400 3.61 35.51 5.78
C ALA A 400 4.86 34.75 6.24
N ALA A 401 5.73 34.41 5.33
CA ALA A 401 7.18 34.39 5.45
C ALA A 401 7.78 34.16 4.06
#